data_8624cb8efe51360944453f210fad8b56
#
_entry.id   8624cb8efe51360944453f210fad8b56
#
_cell.length_a   1.000
_cell.length_b   1.000
_cell.length_c   1.000
_cell.angle_alpha   90.00
_cell.angle_beta   90.00
_cell.angle_gamma   90.00
#
_symmetry.space_group_name_H-M   'P 1'
#
loop_
_entity.id
_entity.type
_entity.pdbx_description
1 polymer ?
#
loop_
_entity_poly.entity_id
_entity_poly.type
_entity_poly.pdbx_seq_one_letter_code
_entity_poly.pdbx_strand_id
1 'polypeptide(L)'
;LTAIYYKSRATLPDKVRATQQDGFLFGEISGQQIVLEHNHKFLVDFVEGQKTGFFLDQRENRKLLGEFANGKNVLNTFCYTGGFSVYALKAGARLVHSVDASEKAIDLTRKNIELNGFDAEQHACVATDTFDFLKGKENQYDLIILDPPAFAKH
;
A
#
# COMPACT_ATOMS: atom_id res chain seq x y z
N LEU A 1 6.39 -10.87 -22.68
CA LEU A 1 5.90 -11.55 -21.50
C LEU A 1 7.05 -12.31 -20.84
N THR A 2 7.39 -11.98 -19.60
CA THR A 2 8.53 -12.57 -18.88
C THR A 2 8.07 -13.73 -18.00
N ALA A 3 6.92 -13.58 -17.32
CA ALA A 3 6.35 -14.62 -16.48
C ALA A 3 4.84 -14.48 -16.33
N ILE A 4 4.17 -15.58 -15.98
CA ILE A 4 2.78 -15.62 -15.51
C ILE A 4 2.76 -16.36 -14.18
N TYR A 5 2.28 -15.70 -13.14
CA TYR A 5 2.11 -16.28 -11.81
C TYR A 5 0.63 -16.45 -11.48
N TYR A 6 0.23 -17.66 -11.15
CA TYR A 6 -1.12 -17.98 -10.70
C TYR A 6 -1.19 -17.86 -9.18
N LYS A 7 -2.12 -17.06 -8.67
CA LYS A 7 -2.34 -16.83 -7.25
C LYS A 7 -3.83 -16.75 -6.95
N SER A 8 -4.47 -17.89 -6.78
CA SER A 8 -5.90 -17.94 -6.51
C SER A 8 -6.30 -18.98 -5.46
N ARG A 9 -5.36 -19.81 -5.01
CA ARG A 9 -5.66 -20.92 -4.09
C ARG A 9 -6.47 -20.50 -2.87
N ALA A 10 -6.15 -19.36 -2.27
CA ALA A 10 -6.83 -18.87 -1.07
C ALA A 10 -8.30 -18.48 -1.29
N THR A 11 -8.70 -18.19 -2.53
CA THR A 11 -10.07 -17.76 -2.91
C THR A 11 -10.93 -18.90 -3.46
N LEU A 12 -10.34 -20.07 -3.67
CA LEU A 12 -11.06 -21.22 -4.23
C LEU A 12 -11.90 -21.94 -3.16
N PRO A 13 -13.04 -22.56 -3.56
CA PRO A 13 -13.79 -23.47 -2.72
C PRO A 13 -12.91 -24.63 -2.22
N ASP A 14 -13.16 -25.13 -1.01
CA ASP A 14 -12.31 -26.14 -0.35
C ASP A 14 -12.04 -27.39 -1.19
N LYS A 15 -13.06 -27.85 -1.95
CA LYS A 15 -12.93 -29.03 -2.82
C LYS A 15 -11.88 -28.83 -3.94
N VAL A 16 -11.73 -27.61 -4.45
CA VAL A 16 -10.79 -27.27 -5.52
C VAL A 16 -9.44 -26.86 -4.93
N ARG A 17 -9.45 -26.19 -3.79
CA ARG A 17 -8.24 -25.74 -3.07
C ARG A 17 -7.27 -26.88 -2.78
N ALA A 18 -7.80 -28.07 -2.50
CA ALA A 18 -6.97 -29.26 -2.18
C ALA A 18 -6.10 -29.73 -3.36
N THR A 19 -6.51 -29.44 -4.60
CA THR A 19 -5.84 -29.89 -5.84
C THR A 19 -5.08 -28.79 -6.58
N GLN A 20 -5.22 -27.53 -6.16
CA GLN A 20 -4.58 -26.38 -6.81
C GLN A 20 -3.45 -25.81 -5.94
N GLN A 21 -2.38 -25.38 -6.61
CA GLN A 21 -1.25 -24.69 -5.99
C GLN A 21 -1.02 -23.36 -6.71
N ASP A 22 -0.64 -22.34 -5.93
CA ASP A 22 -0.12 -21.11 -6.50
C ASP A 22 1.27 -21.36 -7.09
N GLY A 23 1.61 -20.70 -8.18
CA GLY A 23 2.91 -20.88 -8.81
C GLY A 23 3.02 -20.26 -10.20
N PHE A 24 4.21 -20.35 -10.78
CA PHE A 24 4.45 -19.90 -12.13
C PHE A 24 3.85 -20.86 -13.16
N LEU A 25 3.04 -20.32 -14.05
CA LEU A 25 2.50 -21.02 -15.23
C LEU A 25 3.41 -20.87 -16.43
N PHE A 26 4.23 -19.80 -16.46
CA PHE A 26 5.18 -19.52 -17.51
C PHE A 26 6.31 -18.64 -16.95
N GLY A 27 7.56 -18.90 -17.37
CA GLY A 27 8.74 -18.17 -16.94
C GLY A 27 8.94 -18.15 -15.43
N GLU A 28 9.90 -17.38 -14.96
CA GLU A 28 10.17 -17.16 -13.54
C GLU A 28 10.65 -15.72 -13.32
N ILE A 29 10.25 -15.14 -12.20
CA ILE A 29 10.74 -13.85 -11.71
C ILE A 29 10.98 -13.99 -10.21
N SER A 30 12.14 -13.60 -9.73
CA SER A 30 12.48 -13.61 -8.31
C SER A 30 12.33 -12.23 -7.69
N GLY A 31 11.97 -12.21 -6.40
CA GLY A 31 11.92 -11.01 -5.58
C GLY A 31 10.81 -10.02 -5.94
N GLN A 32 10.88 -8.87 -5.31
CA GLN A 32 9.94 -7.77 -5.52
C GLN A 32 10.14 -7.12 -6.89
N GLN A 33 9.05 -6.74 -7.54
CA GLN A 33 9.07 -6.11 -8.86
C GLN A 33 8.68 -4.64 -8.75
N ILE A 34 9.32 -3.78 -9.57
CA ILE A 34 8.91 -2.38 -9.67
C ILE A 34 7.85 -2.26 -10.75
N VAL A 35 6.67 -1.76 -10.37
CA VAL A 35 5.58 -1.42 -11.28
C VAL A 35 5.39 0.10 -11.36
N LEU A 36 4.84 0.57 -12.47
CA LEU A 36 4.52 1.98 -12.67
C LEU A 36 3.01 2.18 -12.67
N GLU A 37 2.56 3.17 -11.92
CA GLU A 37 1.18 3.67 -11.93
C GLU A 37 1.19 5.19 -11.98
N HIS A 38 0.66 5.81 -13.05
CA HIS A 38 0.68 7.26 -13.27
C HIS A 38 2.08 7.90 -13.04
N ASN A 39 3.14 7.26 -13.51
CA ASN A 39 4.55 7.64 -13.31
C ASN A 39 5.06 7.57 -11.86
N HIS A 40 4.31 6.98 -10.92
CA HIS A 40 4.81 6.61 -9.61
C HIS A 40 5.34 5.17 -9.65
N LYS A 41 6.44 4.93 -8.95
CA LYS A 41 7.07 3.62 -8.84
C LYS A 41 6.59 2.91 -7.58
N PHE A 42 6.25 1.64 -7.69
CA PHE A 42 5.87 0.82 -6.55
C PHE A 42 6.60 -0.51 -6.57
N LEU A 43 7.18 -0.85 -5.44
CA LEU A 43 7.72 -2.16 -5.17
C LEU A 43 6.56 -3.10 -4.84
N VAL A 44 6.39 -4.15 -5.62
CA VAL A 44 5.28 -5.10 -5.49
C VAL A 44 5.80 -6.49 -5.27
N ASP A 45 5.31 -7.15 -4.25
CA ASP A 45 5.53 -8.57 -4.00
C ASP A 45 4.26 -9.34 -4.36
N PHE A 46 4.19 -9.83 -5.58
CA PHE A 46 3.01 -10.56 -6.05
C PHE A 46 2.94 -12.00 -5.51
N VAL A 47 4.05 -12.54 -5.01
CA VAL A 47 4.11 -13.89 -4.41
C VAL A 47 3.61 -13.87 -2.97
N GLU A 48 4.23 -13.05 -2.10
CA GLU A 48 3.92 -13.01 -0.68
C GLU A 48 2.94 -11.90 -0.28
N GLY A 49 2.77 -10.86 -1.10
CA GLY A 49 1.89 -9.74 -0.83
C GLY A 49 0.42 -10.14 -0.76
N GLN A 50 -0.42 -9.31 -0.13
CA GLN A 50 -1.87 -9.51 -0.13
C GLN A 50 -2.45 -9.43 -1.54
N LYS A 51 -3.43 -10.26 -1.87
CA LYS A 51 -4.02 -10.36 -3.22
C LYS A 51 -2.92 -10.44 -4.30
N THR A 52 -2.84 -9.45 -5.17
CA THR A 52 -1.84 -9.31 -6.24
C THR A 52 -0.56 -8.59 -5.78
N GLY A 53 -0.40 -8.31 -4.49
CA GLY A 53 0.70 -7.52 -3.93
C GLY A 53 0.51 -6.00 -4.03
N PHE A 54 -0.51 -5.56 -4.76
CA PHE A 54 -0.89 -4.15 -4.92
C PHE A 54 -2.39 -4.03 -5.21
N PHE A 55 -3.07 -3.02 -4.63
CA PHE A 55 -4.51 -2.81 -4.79
C PHE A 55 -4.79 -1.99 -6.05
N LEU A 56 -4.94 -2.64 -7.19
CA LEU A 56 -5.19 -1.98 -8.49
C LEU A 56 -6.53 -1.26 -8.54
N ASP A 57 -7.52 -1.75 -7.83
CA ASP A 57 -8.88 -1.18 -7.71
C ASP A 57 -8.88 0.21 -7.06
N GLN A 58 -7.87 0.55 -6.25
CA GLN A 58 -7.71 1.86 -5.62
C GLN A 58 -6.98 2.91 -6.50
N ARG A 59 -6.62 2.56 -7.71
CA ARG A 59 -5.82 3.41 -8.61
C ARG A 59 -6.41 4.81 -8.81
N GLU A 60 -7.69 4.88 -9.15
CA GLU A 60 -8.36 6.16 -9.41
C GLU A 60 -8.58 6.95 -8.10
N ASN A 61 -8.81 6.28 -6.99
CA ASN A 61 -8.91 6.92 -5.67
C ASN A 61 -7.56 7.53 -5.24
N ARG A 62 -6.43 6.85 -5.51
CA ARG A 62 -5.11 7.42 -5.27
C ARG A 62 -4.86 8.68 -6.11
N LYS A 63 -5.25 8.64 -7.40
CA LYS A 63 -5.15 9.81 -8.28
C LYS A 63 -6.00 10.96 -7.78
N LEU A 64 -7.25 10.70 -7.42
CA LEU A 64 -8.18 11.69 -6.88
C LEU A 64 -7.63 12.33 -5.59
N LEU A 65 -7.04 11.55 -4.68
CA LEU A 65 -6.39 12.08 -3.48
C LEU A 65 -5.36 13.16 -3.82
N GLY A 66 -4.58 12.96 -4.87
CA GLY A 66 -3.58 13.93 -5.32
C GLY A 66 -4.16 15.32 -5.61
N GLU A 67 -5.42 15.41 -6.04
CA GLU A 67 -6.08 16.69 -6.31
C GLU A 67 -6.35 17.51 -5.04
N PHE A 68 -6.38 16.87 -3.87
CA PHE A 68 -6.68 17.50 -2.59
C PHE A 68 -5.48 17.65 -1.65
N ALA A 69 -4.35 16.99 -1.95
CA ALA A 69 -3.25 16.82 -0.99
C ALA A 69 -2.27 18.01 -0.94
N ASN A 70 -2.25 18.90 -1.94
CA ASN A 70 -1.28 19.98 -2.01
C ASN A 70 -1.32 20.90 -0.79
N GLY A 71 -0.17 21.08 -0.14
CA GLY A 71 0.01 21.91 1.06
C GLY A 71 -0.64 21.37 2.34
N LYS A 72 -1.22 20.17 2.31
CA LYS A 72 -1.94 19.55 3.42
C LYS A 72 -1.06 18.68 4.31
N ASN A 73 -1.47 18.56 5.58
CA ASN A 73 -1.04 17.46 6.45
C ASN A 73 -1.97 16.28 6.20
N VAL A 74 -1.40 15.19 5.73
CA VAL A 74 -2.14 13.99 5.31
C VAL A 74 -1.85 12.84 6.25
N LEU A 75 -2.90 12.14 6.69
CA LEU A 75 -2.81 10.89 7.41
C LEU A 75 -3.33 9.75 6.53
N ASN A 76 -2.49 8.77 6.27
CA ASN A 76 -2.85 7.52 5.59
C ASN A 76 -2.84 6.38 6.58
N THR A 77 -4.02 5.95 7.03
CA THR A 77 -4.22 4.82 7.94
C THR A 77 -4.43 3.53 7.15
N PHE A 78 -4.08 2.38 7.75
CA PHE A 78 -4.08 1.08 7.05
C PHE A 78 -3.32 1.16 5.72
N CYS A 79 -2.15 1.81 5.78
CA CYS A 79 -1.46 2.32 4.59
C CYS A 79 -0.91 1.22 3.67
N TYR A 80 -0.79 -0.03 4.15
CA TYR A 80 -0.24 -1.18 3.43
C TYR A 80 1.10 -0.85 2.74
N THR A 81 1.12 -0.73 1.41
CA THR A 81 2.33 -0.40 0.64
C THR A 81 2.58 1.10 0.49
N GLY A 82 1.80 1.95 1.14
CA GLY A 82 1.93 3.40 1.08
C GLY A 82 1.47 4.04 -0.24
N GLY A 83 0.63 3.36 -1.01
CA GLY A 83 0.19 3.87 -2.31
C GLY A 83 -0.39 5.27 -2.24
N PHE A 84 -1.32 5.53 -1.33
CA PHE A 84 -1.89 6.86 -1.13
C PHE A 84 -0.85 7.89 -0.65
N SER A 85 0.11 7.48 0.18
CA SER A 85 1.17 8.37 0.68
C SER A 85 2.08 8.86 -0.43
N VAL A 86 2.47 8.00 -1.37
CA VAL A 86 3.27 8.38 -2.54
C VAL A 86 2.52 9.42 -3.39
N TYR A 87 1.22 9.23 -3.63
CA TYR A 87 0.42 10.20 -4.39
C TYR A 87 0.27 11.54 -3.65
N ALA A 88 0.05 11.51 -2.32
CA ALA A 88 -0.03 12.73 -1.52
C ALA A 88 1.27 13.52 -1.56
N LEU A 89 2.42 12.88 -1.37
CA LEU A 89 3.74 13.50 -1.44
C LEU A 89 4.01 14.10 -2.84
N LYS A 90 3.71 13.33 -3.90
CA LYS A 90 3.89 13.79 -5.28
C LYS A 90 3.03 15.01 -5.61
N ALA A 91 1.85 15.11 -5.01
CA ALA A 91 0.96 16.26 -5.15
C ALA A 91 1.39 17.49 -4.32
N GLY A 92 2.47 17.40 -3.53
CA GLY A 92 2.97 18.50 -2.72
C GLY A 92 2.32 18.59 -1.33
N ALA A 93 1.93 17.48 -0.74
CA ALA A 93 1.55 17.45 0.68
C ALA A 93 2.68 18.01 1.54
N ARG A 94 2.34 18.81 2.55
CA ARG A 94 3.31 19.40 3.47
C ARG A 94 3.93 18.35 4.39
N LEU A 95 3.09 17.42 4.86
CA LEU A 95 3.47 16.32 5.72
C LEU A 95 2.56 15.11 5.42
N VAL A 96 3.12 13.92 5.36
CA VAL A 96 2.35 12.67 5.26
C VAL A 96 2.76 11.72 6.37
N HIS A 97 1.78 11.27 7.16
CA HIS A 97 1.97 10.16 8.08
C HIS A 97 1.31 8.90 7.51
N SER A 98 2.07 7.81 7.48
CA SER A 98 1.60 6.48 7.09
C SER A 98 1.56 5.59 8.31
N VAL A 99 0.41 5.00 8.59
CA VAL A 99 0.18 4.16 9.77
C VAL A 99 -0.38 2.80 9.34
N ASP A 100 0.22 1.75 9.83
CA ASP A 100 -0.25 0.36 9.67
C ASP A 100 0.20 -0.47 10.87
N ALA A 101 -0.57 -1.46 11.26
CA ALA A 101 -0.19 -2.36 12.34
C ALA A 101 0.93 -3.34 11.94
N SER A 102 1.14 -3.54 10.64
CA SER A 102 2.15 -4.45 10.09
C SER A 102 3.48 -3.73 9.85
N GLU A 103 4.53 -4.11 10.57
CA GLU A 103 5.90 -3.62 10.32
C GLU A 103 6.35 -3.89 8.88
N LYS A 104 6.01 -5.07 8.32
CA LYS A 104 6.32 -5.41 6.92
C LYS A 104 5.67 -4.42 5.93
N ALA A 105 4.44 -3.99 6.20
CA ALA A 105 3.74 -2.97 5.40
C ALA A 105 4.43 -1.61 5.51
N ILE A 106 4.80 -1.23 6.71
CA ILE A 106 5.52 0.03 6.98
C ILE A 106 6.89 0.05 6.31
N ASP A 107 7.65 -1.04 6.34
CA ASP A 107 8.95 -1.13 5.64
C ASP A 107 8.79 -1.02 4.12
N LEU A 108 7.74 -1.62 3.56
CA LEU A 108 7.45 -1.51 2.15
C LEU A 108 7.00 -0.09 1.78
N THR A 109 6.25 0.58 2.65
CA THR A 109 5.88 1.99 2.50
C THR A 109 7.13 2.88 2.45
N ARG A 110 8.09 2.73 3.37
CA ARG A 110 9.36 3.48 3.36
C ARG A 110 10.10 3.30 2.03
N LYS A 111 10.26 2.05 1.58
CA LYS A 111 10.92 1.73 0.31
C LYS A 111 10.21 2.39 -0.88
N ASN A 112 8.87 2.40 -0.90
CA ASN A 112 8.12 3.06 -1.96
C ASN A 112 8.26 4.58 -1.96
N ILE A 113 8.35 5.20 -0.78
CA ILE A 113 8.62 6.64 -0.64
C ILE A 113 10.01 6.97 -1.18
N GLU A 114 11.04 6.25 -0.73
CA GLU A 114 12.43 6.40 -1.18
C GLU A 114 12.58 6.17 -2.70
N LEU A 115 11.91 5.13 -3.24
CA LEU A 115 11.92 4.80 -4.67
C LEU A 115 11.37 5.94 -5.56
N ASN A 116 10.51 6.79 -5.01
CA ASN A 116 9.97 7.97 -5.67
C ASN A 116 10.75 9.26 -5.36
N GLY A 117 11.84 9.19 -4.61
CA GLY A 117 12.74 10.31 -4.33
C GLY A 117 12.20 11.32 -3.32
N PHE A 118 11.35 10.89 -2.38
CA PHE A 118 10.86 11.75 -1.31
C PHE A 118 11.70 11.63 -0.05
N ASP A 119 11.91 12.76 0.63
CA ASP A 119 12.74 12.85 1.81
C ASP A 119 11.98 12.49 3.10
N ALA A 120 12.74 12.02 4.10
CA ALA A 120 12.21 11.67 5.42
C ALA A 120 11.61 12.86 6.19
N GLU A 121 11.93 14.10 5.82
CA GLU A 121 11.41 15.30 6.48
C GLU A 121 9.92 15.53 6.22
N GLN A 122 9.43 15.09 5.06
CA GLN A 122 8.02 15.25 4.66
C GLN A 122 7.15 14.02 4.97
N HIS A 123 7.76 12.96 5.49
CA HIS A 123 7.06 11.70 5.67
C HIS A 123 7.49 10.97 6.94
N ALA A 124 6.51 10.46 7.68
CA ALA A 124 6.74 9.55 8.80
C ALA A 124 5.93 8.25 8.64
N CYS A 125 6.60 7.13 8.87
CA CYS A 125 6.01 5.79 8.90
C CYS A 125 5.94 5.26 10.33
N VAL A 126 4.77 4.84 10.77
CA VAL A 126 4.54 4.37 12.14
C VAL A 126 3.87 2.99 12.12
N ALA A 127 4.58 1.99 12.67
CA ALA A 127 4.01 0.65 12.86
C ALA A 127 3.26 0.62 14.19
N THR A 128 1.93 0.74 14.14
CA THR A 128 1.06 0.71 15.32
C THR A 128 -0.40 0.49 14.92
N ASP A 129 -1.24 0.15 15.89
CA ASP A 129 -2.68 0.16 15.69
C ASP A 129 -3.18 1.57 15.36
N THR A 130 -4.05 1.67 14.35
CA THR A 130 -4.57 2.95 13.87
C THR A 130 -5.36 3.69 14.94
N PHE A 131 -6.17 2.99 15.72
CA PHE A 131 -6.99 3.63 16.75
C PHE A 131 -6.14 4.13 17.92
N ASP A 132 -5.07 3.41 18.26
CA ASP A 132 -4.11 3.88 19.26
C ASP A 132 -3.32 5.09 18.75
N PHE A 133 -2.95 5.11 17.48
CA PHE A 133 -2.28 6.26 16.87
C PHE A 133 -3.13 7.52 16.87
N LEU A 134 -4.44 7.40 16.67
CA LEU A 134 -5.35 8.53 16.58
C LEU A 134 -5.63 9.20 17.94
N LYS A 135 -5.34 8.54 19.06
CA LYS A 135 -5.55 9.12 20.41
C LYS A 135 -4.72 10.40 20.59
N GLY A 136 -5.36 11.51 20.91
CA GLY A 136 -4.71 12.81 21.11
C GLY A 136 -4.18 13.46 19.83
N LYS A 137 -4.73 13.10 18.68
CA LYS A 137 -4.34 13.65 17.36
C LYS A 137 -5.41 14.57 16.75
N GLU A 138 -6.30 15.10 17.56
CA GLU A 138 -7.36 15.99 17.11
C GLU A 138 -6.77 17.21 16.39
N ASN A 139 -7.36 17.59 15.27
CA ASN A 139 -6.99 18.77 14.46
C ASN A 139 -5.53 18.80 13.93
N GLN A 140 -4.83 17.65 13.86
CA GLN A 140 -3.45 17.61 13.35
C GLN A 140 -3.37 17.39 11.84
N TYR A 141 -4.44 16.88 11.21
CA TYR A 141 -4.47 16.53 9.80
C TYR A 141 -5.61 17.27 9.08
N ASP A 142 -5.29 17.71 7.86
CA ASP A 142 -6.25 18.36 6.94
C ASP A 142 -6.97 17.32 6.07
N LEU A 143 -6.36 16.15 5.86
CA LEU A 143 -6.86 15.09 5.01
C LEU A 143 -6.52 13.72 5.61
N ILE A 144 -7.50 12.86 5.75
CA ILE A 144 -7.34 11.53 6.33
C ILE A 144 -7.87 10.47 5.36
N ILE A 145 -7.03 9.49 5.04
CA ILE A 145 -7.43 8.26 4.35
C ILE A 145 -7.74 7.21 5.42
N LEU A 146 -8.97 6.70 5.41
CA LEU A 146 -9.44 5.67 6.31
C LEU A 146 -10.01 4.51 5.47
N ASP A 147 -9.18 3.54 5.14
CA ASP A 147 -9.52 2.37 4.31
C ASP A 147 -9.20 1.07 5.08
N PRO A 148 -9.97 0.76 6.15
CA PRO A 148 -9.73 -0.43 6.95
C PRO A 148 -10.02 -1.71 6.18
N PRO A 149 -9.39 -2.86 6.53
CA PRO A 149 -9.73 -4.15 5.96
C PRO A 149 -11.18 -4.51 6.24
N ALA A 150 -11.83 -5.20 5.29
CA ALA A 150 -13.27 -5.47 5.25
C ALA A 150 -13.84 -6.21 6.47
N PHE A 151 -13.03 -6.84 7.32
CA PHE A 151 -13.41 -7.41 8.61
C PHE A 151 -12.18 -7.54 9.51
N ALA A 152 -12.06 -6.67 10.51
CA ALA A 152 -11.35 -7.04 11.71
C ALA A 152 -12.23 -8.12 12.39
N LYS A 153 -11.87 -9.39 12.28
CA LYS A 153 -12.47 -10.42 13.13
C LYS A 153 -12.01 -10.12 14.55
N HIS A 154 -12.97 -9.79 15.40
CA HIS A 154 -12.78 -9.74 16.85
C HIS A 154 -12.46 -11.14 17.37
#